data_46c2b9e73d1ab83a7a85db1780688ccc
#
_entry.id   46c2b9e73d1ab83a7a85db1780688ccc
#
_cell.length_a   1.000
_cell.length_b   1.000
_cell.length_c   1.000
_cell.angle_alpha   90.00
_cell.angle_beta   90.00
_cell.angle_gamma   90.00
#
_symmetry.space_group_name_H-M   'P 1'
#
loop_
_entity.id
_entity.type
_entity.pdbx_description
1 polymer ?
#
loop_
_entity_poly.entity_id
_entity_poly.type
_entity_poly.pdbx_seq_one_letter_code
_entity_poly.pdbx_strand_id
1 'polypeptide(L)'
;MNPYVVIKGASLLKKYWKQILLLFIALLMIPIMFATSFVVIKTVPAADEETIRMYISGAQSASKENVKVDWRDLMAIDAVRYKQNFKDVKSGDVLSLGELFIEEYIEERKVITTNSKGEEIERVEKVTVYRRKTLDQVMGEMGFSEEEKRDIKLYRDIGLNLLNEQFGGGISIDGEGVPLNLTQEEFINKVIPGAESTYKKYGVLPSISISQAILESGWGSSGLTAKANNLFGIKAFYWSGKYVEMLTYEWYGGVKVEVKAAFRAYDSWEHSLEDHGKFLVENSIYSEAGFFNAKDHIGQAFALQRAGYATDPNYAVTLISLIEQYNLHQYDKK
;
A
#
# COMPACT_ATOMS: atom_id res chain seq x y z
N MET A 1 6.90 29.67 -47.32
CA MET A 1 6.17 28.50 -46.75
C MET A 1 4.95 28.27 -47.64
N ASN A 2 4.74 27.06 -48.17
CA ASN A 2 3.72 26.80 -49.18
C ASN A 2 2.32 26.85 -48.52
N PRO A 3 1.41 27.73 -48.96
CA PRO A 3 0.09 27.92 -48.31
C PRO A 3 -0.77 26.64 -48.30
N TYR A 4 -0.53 25.72 -49.24
CA TYR A 4 -1.21 24.42 -49.28
C TYR A 4 -0.88 23.51 -48.09
N VAL A 5 0.34 23.61 -47.54
CA VAL A 5 0.78 22.84 -46.37
C VAL A 5 0.13 23.38 -45.09
N VAL A 6 -0.05 24.68 -45.01
CA VAL A 6 -0.69 25.35 -43.87
C VAL A 6 -2.20 25.02 -43.78
N ILE A 7 -2.88 25.00 -44.95
CA ILE A 7 -4.33 24.68 -45.02
C ILE A 7 -4.59 23.21 -44.69
N LYS A 8 -3.74 22.28 -45.18
CA LYS A 8 -3.84 20.86 -44.87
C LYS A 8 -3.55 20.55 -43.38
N GLY A 9 -2.58 21.27 -42.80
CA GLY A 9 -2.28 21.17 -41.36
C GLY A 9 -3.43 21.66 -40.50
N ALA A 10 -4.05 22.77 -40.85
CA ALA A 10 -5.19 23.33 -40.10
C ALA A 10 -6.44 22.43 -40.20
N SER A 11 -6.68 21.78 -41.36
CA SER A 11 -7.81 20.87 -41.52
C SER A 11 -7.61 19.54 -40.79
N LEU A 12 -6.39 19.01 -40.71
CA LEU A 12 -6.01 17.84 -39.89
C LEU A 12 -6.10 18.14 -38.41
N LEU A 13 -5.63 19.29 -37.95
CA LEU A 13 -5.81 19.77 -36.58
C LEU A 13 -7.29 19.87 -36.23
N LYS A 14 -8.14 20.42 -37.12
CA LYS A 14 -9.58 20.53 -36.86
C LYS A 14 -10.29 19.16 -36.87
N LYS A 15 -9.79 18.18 -37.61
CA LYS A 15 -10.34 16.82 -37.69
C LYS A 15 -9.93 15.98 -36.46
N TYR A 16 -8.71 16.15 -35.96
CA TYR A 16 -8.12 15.32 -34.89
C TYR A 16 -7.88 16.08 -33.61
N TRP A 17 -8.38 17.33 -33.49
CA TRP A 17 -8.12 18.17 -32.32
C TRP A 17 -8.56 17.52 -31.00
N LYS A 18 -9.67 16.75 -30.98
CA LYS A 18 -10.14 16.01 -29.80
C LYS A 18 -9.18 14.88 -29.42
N GLN A 19 -8.62 14.18 -30.42
CA GLN A 19 -7.67 13.08 -30.17
C GLN A 19 -6.30 13.64 -29.78
N ILE A 20 -5.89 14.75 -30.40
CA ILE A 20 -4.66 15.46 -30.02
C ILE A 20 -4.81 16.08 -28.62
N LEU A 21 -5.96 16.62 -28.29
CA LEU A 21 -6.28 17.13 -26.94
C LEU A 21 -6.30 15.98 -25.92
N LEU A 22 -6.87 14.84 -26.26
CA LEU A 22 -6.86 13.63 -25.40
C LEU A 22 -5.45 13.09 -25.20
N LEU A 23 -4.61 13.05 -26.26
CA LEU A 23 -3.19 12.70 -26.15
C LEU A 23 -2.40 13.73 -25.32
N PHE A 24 -2.71 15.02 -25.48
CA PHE A 24 -2.10 16.08 -24.68
C PHE A 24 -2.55 16.02 -23.22
N ILE A 25 -3.83 15.72 -22.98
CA ILE A 25 -4.37 15.51 -21.63
C ILE A 25 -3.76 14.23 -21.01
N ALA A 26 -3.63 13.14 -21.76
CA ALA A 26 -2.97 11.93 -21.30
C ALA A 26 -1.47 12.15 -21.00
N LEU A 27 -0.76 12.90 -21.86
CA LEU A 27 0.65 13.27 -21.62
C LEU A 27 0.85 14.29 -20.50
N LEU A 28 -0.13 15.17 -20.25
CA LEU A 28 -0.13 16.13 -19.16
C LEU A 28 -0.58 15.51 -17.82
N MET A 29 -1.31 14.40 -17.86
CA MET A 29 -1.74 13.69 -16.65
C MET A 29 -0.59 12.95 -15.95
N ILE A 30 0.49 12.61 -16.67
CA ILE A 30 1.66 11.92 -16.12
C ILE A 30 2.53 12.83 -15.22
N PRO A 31 2.80 14.12 -15.50
CA PRO A 31 3.65 14.95 -14.66
C PRO A 31 2.92 15.72 -13.56
N ILE A 32 1.60 15.78 -13.51
CA ILE A 32 0.85 16.74 -12.69
C ILE A 32 0.59 16.21 -11.26
N MET A 33 0.64 14.90 -11.06
CA MET A 33 0.63 14.33 -9.70
C MET A 33 1.94 14.55 -8.93
N PHE A 34 2.98 15.09 -9.59
CA PHE A 34 4.29 15.33 -8.97
C PHE A 34 4.41 16.60 -8.12
N ALA A 35 3.47 17.53 -8.19
CA ALA A 35 3.72 18.89 -7.65
C ALA A 35 3.35 19.11 -6.18
N THR A 36 2.54 18.27 -5.54
CA THR A 36 2.18 18.44 -4.12
C THR A 36 3.05 17.68 -3.14
N SER A 37 3.82 16.72 -3.65
CA SER A 37 4.73 15.93 -2.83
C SER A 37 6.12 16.55 -2.68
N PHE A 38 6.38 17.73 -3.26
CA PHE A 38 7.74 18.30 -3.36
C PHE A 38 8.38 18.69 -2.02
N VAL A 39 7.61 18.83 -0.95
CA VAL A 39 8.17 19.10 0.39
C VAL A 39 8.57 17.81 1.11
N VAL A 40 7.89 16.69 0.81
CA VAL A 40 8.15 15.37 1.44
C VAL A 40 9.07 14.48 0.59
N ILE A 41 9.06 14.65 -0.74
CA ILE A 41 9.82 13.80 -1.70
C ILE A 41 11.34 13.86 -1.51
N LYS A 42 11.87 14.85 -0.79
CA LYS A 42 13.32 14.95 -0.55
C LYS A 42 13.85 13.87 0.41
N THR A 43 13.01 13.02 0.97
CA THR A 43 13.36 12.25 2.17
C THR A 43 13.17 10.74 2.12
N VAL A 44 12.66 10.15 1.03
CA VAL A 44 12.52 8.69 0.99
C VAL A 44 13.11 8.12 -0.28
N PRO A 45 14.22 7.38 -0.17
CA PRO A 45 14.66 6.53 -1.26
C PRO A 45 13.61 5.45 -1.45
N ALA A 46 13.14 5.30 -2.67
CA ALA A 46 12.40 4.12 -3.04
C ALA A 46 13.31 2.92 -2.79
N ALA A 47 13.06 2.18 -1.73
CA ALA A 47 13.71 0.90 -1.52
C ALA A 47 13.25 -0.02 -2.66
N ASP A 48 14.20 -0.71 -3.28
CA ASP A 48 13.88 -1.69 -4.31
C ASP A 48 13.28 -2.97 -3.70
N GLU A 49 12.78 -3.84 -4.55
CA GLU A 49 12.13 -5.08 -4.15
C GLU A 49 13.08 -5.98 -3.32
N GLU A 50 14.37 -6.04 -3.68
CA GLU A 50 15.36 -6.86 -2.98
C GLU A 50 15.61 -6.34 -1.56
N THR A 51 15.73 -5.03 -1.42
CA THR A 51 15.88 -4.36 -0.12
C THR A 51 14.68 -4.64 0.79
N ILE A 52 13.45 -4.48 0.30
CA ILE A 52 12.25 -4.76 1.10
C ILE A 52 12.19 -6.22 1.55
N ARG A 53 12.48 -7.15 0.64
CA ARG A 53 12.54 -8.59 0.97
C ARG A 53 13.58 -8.89 2.05
N MET A 54 14.73 -8.26 1.99
CA MET A 54 15.80 -8.41 2.99
C MET A 54 15.33 -7.98 4.38
N TYR A 55 14.66 -6.82 4.49
CA TYR A 55 14.15 -6.34 5.79
C TYR A 55 13.01 -7.20 6.33
N ILE A 56 12.07 -7.64 5.49
CA ILE A 56 11.00 -8.55 5.90
C ILE A 56 11.60 -9.88 6.40
N SER A 57 12.52 -10.47 5.65
CA SER A 57 13.19 -11.72 6.03
C SER A 57 14.00 -11.58 7.32
N GLY A 58 14.75 -10.49 7.49
CA GLY A 58 15.52 -10.21 8.70
C GLY A 58 14.63 -10.05 9.94
N ALA A 59 13.54 -9.30 9.81
CA ALA A 59 12.57 -9.12 10.88
C ALA A 59 11.88 -10.44 11.26
N GLN A 60 11.48 -11.26 10.28
CA GLN A 60 10.91 -12.58 10.51
C GLN A 60 11.89 -13.51 11.22
N SER A 61 13.17 -13.50 10.80
CA SER A 61 14.22 -14.33 11.38
C SER A 61 14.58 -13.92 12.82
N ALA A 62 14.51 -12.63 13.14
CA ALA A 62 14.73 -12.11 14.48
C ALA A 62 13.55 -12.37 15.43
N SER A 63 12.35 -12.52 14.90
CA SER A 63 11.10 -12.73 15.67
C SER A 63 11.15 -14.04 16.46
N LYS A 64 10.51 -14.06 17.64
CA LYS A 64 10.43 -15.24 18.53
C LYS A 64 8.98 -15.52 18.86
N GLU A 65 8.57 -16.77 18.83
CA GLU A 65 7.21 -17.25 19.19
C GLU A 65 6.09 -16.20 19.00
N ASN A 66 5.73 -15.54 20.12
CA ASN A 66 4.66 -14.53 20.15
C ASN A 66 5.19 -13.07 20.01
N VAL A 67 6.47 -12.87 19.75
CA VAL A 67 7.13 -11.56 19.64
C VAL A 67 7.55 -11.29 18.21
N LYS A 68 6.81 -10.44 17.51
CA LYS A 68 7.12 -10.05 16.15
C LYS A 68 7.94 -8.76 16.09
N VAL A 69 9.00 -8.78 15.31
CA VAL A 69 9.78 -7.59 14.93
C VAL A 69 9.13 -6.98 13.68
N ASP A 70 8.96 -5.67 13.69
CA ASP A 70 8.40 -4.94 12.54
C ASP A 70 9.55 -4.56 11.59
N TRP A 71 9.55 -5.05 10.38
CA TRP A 71 10.56 -4.77 9.37
C TRP A 71 10.69 -3.26 9.06
N ARG A 72 9.60 -2.49 9.23
CA ARG A 72 9.61 -1.04 9.02
C ARG A 72 10.46 -0.32 10.05
N ASP A 73 10.47 -0.80 11.31
CA ASP A 73 11.33 -0.26 12.36
C ASP A 73 12.81 -0.43 11.97
N LEU A 74 13.19 -1.61 11.45
CA LEU A 74 14.55 -1.91 11.02
C LEU A 74 14.97 -1.03 9.85
N MET A 75 14.11 -0.96 8.84
CA MET A 75 14.38 -0.17 7.63
C MET A 75 14.46 1.33 7.94
N ALA A 76 13.62 1.84 8.83
CA ALA A 76 13.63 3.24 9.24
C ALA A 76 14.92 3.62 10.01
N ILE A 77 15.38 2.74 10.90
CA ILE A 77 16.68 2.92 11.59
C ILE A 77 17.81 2.97 10.57
N ASP A 78 17.84 2.02 9.63
CA ASP A 78 18.92 1.96 8.64
C ASP A 78 18.82 3.08 7.59
N ALA A 79 17.63 3.60 7.30
CA ALA A 79 17.47 4.78 6.47
C ALA A 79 18.22 6.00 7.04
N VAL A 80 18.27 6.14 8.36
CA VAL A 80 19.05 7.18 9.03
C VAL A 80 20.53 6.82 9.08
N ARG A 81 20.87 5.59 9.52
CA ARG A 81 22.27 5.12 9.64
C ARG A 81 23.05 5.20 8.32
N TYR A 82 22.44 4.78 7.24
CA TYR A 82 23.05 4.71 5.90
C TYR A 82 22.66 5.89 5.01
N LYS A 83 22.04 6.95 5.57
CA LYS A 83 21.59 8.13 4.82
C LYS A 83 20.78 7.74 3.58
N GLN A 84 19.86 6.80 3.77
CA GLN A 84 18.97 6.28 2.75
C GLN A 84 19.68 5.51 1.60
N ASN A 85 20.91 5.10 1.78
CA ASN A 85 21.64 4.27 0.81
C ASN A 85 21.74 2.83 1.33
N PHE A 86 20.82 1.98 0.94
CA PHE A 86 20.75 0.58 1.40
C PHE A 86 21.74 -0.37 0.70
N LYS A 87 22.54 0.10 -0.26
CA LYS A 87 23.43 -0.76 -1.06
C LYS A 87 24.49 -1.52 -0.25
N ASP A 88 24.89 -0.96 0.87
CA ASP A 88 25.93 -1.54 1.73
C ASP A 88 25.33 -2.35 2.89
N VAL A 89 24.00 -2.41 3.02
CA VAL A 89 23.31 -3.17 4.07
C VAL A 89 23.31 -4.66 3.71
N LYS A 90 23.70 -5.49 4.67
CA LYS A 90 23.70 -6.95 4.50
C LYS A 90 22.61 -7.59 5.34
N SER A 91 22.11 -8.73 4.88
CA SER A 91 21.07 -9.50 5.59
C SER A 91 21.44 -9.82 7.04
N GLY A 92 22.73 -10.08 7.32
CA GLY A 92 23.22 -10.30 8.68
C GLY A 92 23.11 -9.07 9.57
N ASP A 93 23.31 -7.87 9.02
CA ASP A 93 23.19 -6.61 9.76
C ASP A 93 21.71 -6.34 10.11
N VAL A 94 20.80 -6.63 9.18
CA VAL A 94 19.36 -6.51 9.40
C VAL A 94 18.87 -7.50 10.47
N LEU A 95 19.36 -8.74 10.44
CA LEU A 95 19.05 -9.74 11.48
C LEU A 95 19.52 -9.26 12.85
N SER A 96 20.81 -8.83 12.95
CA SER A 96 21.38 -8.33 14.19
C SER A 96 20.64 -7.11 14.72
N LEU A 97 20.22 -6.21 13.84
CA LEU A 97 19.36 -5.07 14.21
C LEU A 97 18.01 -5.54 14.76
N GLY A 98 17.40 -6.54 14.12
CA GLY A 98 16.15 -7.12 14.58
C GLY A 98 16.25 -7.77 15.95
N GLU A 99 17.38 -8.42 16.27
CA GLU A 99 17.65 -9.02 17.56
C GLU A 99 17.70 -7.97 18.70
N LEU A 100 18.07 -6.72 18.42
CA LEU A 100 18.03 -5.65 19.43
C LEU A 100 16.61 -5.36 19.93
N PHE A 101 15.58 -5.69 19.16
CA PHE A 101 14.19 -5.55 19.57
C PHE A 101 13.69 -6.66 20.49
N ILE A 102 14.48 -7.70 20.69
CA ILE A 102 14.11 -8.85 21.51
C ILE A 102 14.81 -8.76 22.86
N GLU A 103 14.03 -8.79 23.90
CA GLU A 103 14.52 -8.92 25.27
C GLU A 103 14.14 -10.31 25.78
N GLU A 104 15.16 -11.06 26.23
CA GLU A 104 14.99 -12.38 26.81
C GLU A 104 15.05 -12.28 28.33
N TYR A 105 14.13 -12.92 29.03
CA TYR A 105 14.14 -13.03 30.49
C TYR A 105 13.59 -14.37 30.95
N ILE A 106 13.91 -14.74 32.18
CA ILE A 106 13.47 -16.00 32.79
C ILE A 106 12.28 -15.69 33.71
N GLU A 107 11.15 -16.35 33.46
CA GLU A 107 9.95 -16.31 34.27
C GLU A 107 9.82 -17.62 35.04
N GLU A 108 9.53 -17.53 36.34
CA GLU A 108 9.19 -18.71 37.15
C GLU A 108 7.69 -18.94 37.13
N ARG A 109 7.27 -20.07 36.58
CA ARG A 109 5.86 -20.48 36.49
C ARG A 109 5.59 -21.66 37.38
N LYS A 110 4.49 -21.57 38.14
CA LYS A 110 3.95 -22.70 38.86
C LYS A 110 3.18 -23.60 37.92
N VAL A 111 3.61 -24.82 37.78
CA VAL A 111 2.95 -25.86 36.97
C VAL A 111 2.41 -26.93 37.89
N ILE A 112 1.12 -27.19 37.79
CA ILE A 112 0.49 -28.29 38.53
C ILE A 112 0.56 -29.54 37.65
N THR A 113 1.22 -30.57 38.14
CA THR A 113 1.32 -31.87 37.45
C THR A 113 0.72 -32.95 38.31
N THR A 114 0.15 -34.01 37.72
CA THR A 114 -0.39 -35.14 38.45
C THR A 114 0.65 -36.26 38.49
N ASN A 115 0.95 -36.75 39.70
CA ASN A 115 1.86 -37.88 39.83
C ASN A 115 1.19 -39.22 39.47
N SER A 116 1.96 -40.31 39.47
CA SER A 116 1.48 -41.67 39.13
C SER A 116 0.40 -42.21 40.09
N LYS A 117 0.14 -41.54 41.21
CA LYS A 117 -0.90 -41.89 42.19
C LYS A 117 -2.14 -41.00 42.05
N GLY A 118 -2.18 -40.06 41.08
CA GLY A 118 -3.31 -39.14 40.91
C GLY A 118 -3.28 -37.90 41.81
N GLU A 119 -2.18 -37.64 42.52
CA GLU A 119 -2.02 -36.50 43.40
C GLU A 119 -1.45 -35.32 42.65
N GLU A 120 -1.96 -34.11 42.86
CA GLU A 120 -1.44 -32.89 42.27
C GLU A 120 -0.12 -32.49 42.95
N ILE A 121 0.90 -32.25 42.13
CA ILE A 121 2.20 -31.74 42.56
C ILE A 121 2.44 -30.39 41.92
N GLU A 122 2.65 -29.38 42.74
CA GLU A 122 3.09 -28.06 42.31
C GLU A 122 4.60 -28.09 42.06
N ARG A 123 5.03 -27.68 40.85
CA ARG A 123 6.44 -27.47 40.49
C ARG A 123 6.64 -26.05 40.00
N VAL A 124 7.79 -25.49 40.31
CA VAL A 124 8.23 -24.23 39.74
C VAL A 124 9.15 -24.54 38.57
N GLU A 125 8.74 -24.15 37.39
CA GLU A 125 9.53 -24.27 36.17
C GLU A 125 10.07 -22.92 35.73
N LYS A 126 11.34 -22.86 35.32
CA LYS A 126 11.95 -21.68 34.72
C LYS A 126 11.71 -21.74 33.22
N VAL A 127 10.94 -20.78 32.71
CA VAL A 127 10.61 -20.68 31.30
C VAL A 127 11.27 -19.42 30.72
N THR A 128 11.99 -19.60 29.62
CA THR A 128 12.49 -18.45 28.86
C THR A 128 11.32 -17.75 28.17
N VAL A 129 11.21 -16.46 28.37
CA VAL A 129 10.15 -15.62 27.80
C VAL A 129 10.79 -14.47 27.03
N TYR A 130 10.16 -14.11 25.91
CA TYR A 130 10.62 -13.00 25.09
C TYR A 130 9.64 -11.84 25.18
N ARG A 131 10.17 -10.62 25.18
CA ARG A 131 9.42 -9.39 25.11
C ARG A 131 9.99 -8.49 24.02
N ARG A 132 9.12 -7.79 23.28
CA ARG A 132 9.56 -6.81 22.31
C ARG A 132 9.90 -5.49 23.01
N LYS A 133 11.08 -4.95 22.73
CA LYS A 133 11.41 -3.56 23.04
C LYS A 133 10.68 -2.63 22.05
N THR A 134 10.33 -1.46 22.54
CA THR A 134 9.78 -0.40 21.68
C THR A 134 10.86 0.20 20.79
N LEU A 135 10.44 0.82 19.67
CA LEU A 135 11.36 1.56 18.80
C LEU A 135 12.14 2.63 19.57
N ASP A 136 11.47 3.34 20.51
CA ASP A 136 12.11 4.37 21.34
C ASP A 136 13.21 3.81 22.26
N GLN A 137 13.00 2.61 22.82
CA GLN A 137 14.01 1.92 23.63
C GLN A 137 15.25 1.57 22.80
N VAL A 138 15.04 0.94 21.63
CA VAL A 138 16.13 0.55 20.72
C VAL A 138 16.88 1.78 20.24
N MET A 139 16.18 2.82 19.81
CA MET A 139 16.82 4.08 19.40
C MET A 139 17.63 4.72 20.52
N GLY A 140 17.14 4.61 21.78
CA GLY A 140 17.88 5.08 22.95
C GLY A 140 19.16 4.28 23.22
N GLU A 141 19.10 2.95 23.16
CA GLU A 141 20.24 2.05 23.31
C GLU A 141 21.29 2.25 22.22
N MET A 142 20.86 2.56 21.00
CA MET A 142 21.74 2.85 19.87
C MET A 142 22.34 4.27 19.91
N GLY A 143 21.90 5.13 20.82
CA GLY A 143 22.44 6.47 21.03
C GLY A 143 22.03 7.51 19.99
N PHE A 144 20.89 7.32 19.32
CA PHE A 144 20.38 8.32 18.36
C PHE A 144 20.02 9.64 19.05
N SER A 145 20.35 10.74 18.39
CA SER A 145 19.93 12.09 18.77
C SER A 145 18.41 12.25 18.60
N GLU A 146 17.82 13.27 19.24
CA GLU A 146 16.40 13.54 19.13
C GLU A 146 15.96 13.93 17.69
N GLU A 147 16.86 14.48 16.89
CA GLU A 147 16.62 14.76 15.48
C GLU A 147 16.54 13.45 14.67
N GLU A 148 17.52 12.57 14.83
CA GLU A 148 17.55 11.27 14.18
C GLU A 148 16.35 10.39 14.59
N LYS A 149 15.93 10.41 15.86
CA LYS A 149 14.73 9.71 16.33
C LYS A 149 13.45 10.22 15.64
N ARG A 150 13.36 11.54 15.40
CA ARG A 150 12.22 12.09 14.64
C ARG A 150 12.23 11.63 13.20
N ASP A 151 13.41 11.60 12.56
CA ASP A 151 13.57 11.14 11.19
C ASP A 151 13.23 9.64 11.06
N ILE A 152 13.69 8.81 11.99
CA ILE A 152 13.35 7.37 12.03
C ILE A 152 11.84 7.18 12.11
N LYS A 153 11.14 7.88 13.02
CA LYS A 153 9.68 7.80 13.14
C LYS A 153 8.97 8.25 11.86
N LEU A 154 9.47 9.30 11.23
CA LEU A 154 8.93 9.79 9.96
C LEU A 154 9.06 8.72 8.86
N TYR A 155 10.24 8.11 8.72
CA TYR A 155 10.49 7.07 7.72
C TYR A 155 9.64 5.81 7.95
N ARG A 156 9.47 5.41 9.21
CA ARG A 156 8.64 4.26 9.59
C ARG A 156 7.19 4.39 9.13
N ASP A 157 6.64 5.59 9.25
CA ASP A 157 5.20 5.82 9.08
C ASP A 157 4.83 6.36 7.69
N ILE A 158 5.79 6.48 6.79
CA ILE A 158 5.62 7.14 5.49
C ILE A 158 4.45 6.61 4.68
N GLY A 159 4.30 5.29 4.55
CA GLY A 159 3.19 4.71 3.79
C GLY A 159 1.83 4.85 4.48
N LEU A 160 1.81 4.89 5.82
CA LEU A 160 0.59 4.93 6.63
C LEU A 160 0.09 6.36 6.88
N ASN A 161 0.98 7.35 6.93
CA ASN A 161 0.61 8.76 7.08
C ASN A 161 -0.15 9.27 5.86
N LEU A 162 0.16 8.80 4.66
CA LEU A 162 -0.59 9.12 3.46
C LEU A 162 -2.06 8.68 3.55
N LEU A 163 -2.34 7.52 4.14
CA LEU A 163 -3.71 7.09 4.41
C LEU A 163 -4.44 8.05 5.36
N ASN A 164 -3.78 8.48 6.43
CA ASN A 164 -4.37 9.37 7.41
C ASN A 164 -4.55 10.79 6.86
N GLU A 165 -3.63 11.31 6.06
CA GLU A 165 -3.74 12.63 5.44
C GLU A 165 -4.76 12.65 4.30
N GLN A 166 -4.83 11.58 3.52
CA GLN A 166 -5.72 11.51 2.36
C GLN A 166 -7.17 11.21 2.75
N PHE A 167 -7.40 10.48 3.84
CA PHE A 167 -8.72 10.03 4.28
C PHE A 167 -9.12 10.50 5.69
N GLY A 168 -8.18 10.95 6.52
CA GLY A 168 -8.43 11.53 7.85
C GLY A 168 -8.96 12.97 7.79
N GLY A 169 -8.71 13.68 6.68
CA GLY A 169 -9.39 14.92 6.36
C GLY A 169 -10.60 14.60 5.49
N GLY A 170 -11.77 14.46 6.10
CA GLY A 170 -12.98 14.05 5.41
C GLY A 170 -13.11 14.72 4.04
N ILE A 171 -13.18 13.91 3.00
CA ILE A 171 -13.58 14.38 1.68
C ILE A 171 -15.00 14.89 1.86
N SER A 172 -15.14 16.19 1.92
CA SER A 172 -16.45 16.86 1.87
C SER A 172 -17.02 16.59 0.49
N ILE A 173 -17.94 15.63 0.42
CA ILE A 173 -18.67 15.32 -0.80
C ILE A 173 -20.02 15.97 -0.64
N ASP A 174 -20.33 16.89 -1.54
CA ASP A 174 -21.67 17.42 -1.67
C ASP A 174 -22.65 16.27 -1.94
N GLY A 175 -23.51 16.04 -0.96
CA GLY A 175 -24.79 15.39 -1.11
C GLY A 175 -24.83 13.87 -1.17
N GLU A 176 -25.53 13.29 -0.21
CA GLU A 176 -26.29 12.04 -0.27
C GLU A 176 -25.58 10.68 -0.22
N GLY A 177 -24.28 10.59 0.01
CA GLY A 177 -23.64 9.30 0.35
C GLY A 177 -23.23 9.30 1.83
N VAL A 178 -23.91 8.56 2.67
CA VAL A 178 -23.47 8.32 4.05
C VAL A 178 -22.24 7.42 3.99
N PRO A 179 -21.04 7.84 4.49
CA PRO A 179 -19.89 6.97 4.57
C PRO A 179 -20.23 5.73 5.38
N LEU A 180 -19.88 4.55 4.86
CA LEU A 180 -20.00 3.32 5.62
C LEU A 180 -18.97 3.38 6.75
N ASN A 181 -19.43 3.49 7.98
CA ASN A 181 -18.57 3.52 9.16
C ASN A 181 -18.27 2.07 9.60
N LEU A 182 -17.49 1.35 8.77
CA LEU A 182 -17.07 -0.01 9.06
C LEU A 182 -15.77 0.03 9.88
N THR A 183 -15.63 -0.92 10.81
CA THR A 183 -14.32 -1.22 11.40
C THR A 183 -13.39 -1.79 10.32
N GLN A 184 -12.08 -1.73 10.56
CA GLN A 184 -11.09 -2.29 9.64
C GLN A 184 -11.31 -3.79 9.40
N GLU A 185 -11.66 -4.54 10.44
CA GLU A 185 -11.96 -5.96 10.36
C GLU A 185 -13.23 -6.23 9.53
N GLU A 186 -14.30 -5.48 9.75
CA GLU A 186 -15.53 -5.60 8.96
C GLU A 186 -15.31 -5.29 7.50
N PHE A 187 -14.48 -4.26 7.18
CA PHE A 187 -14.11 -3.96 5.80
C PHE A 187 -13.37 -5.13 5.15
N ILE A 188 -12.31 -5.64 5.82
CA ILE A 188 -11.52 -6.76 5.30
C ILE A 188 -12.44 -7.96 5.05
N ASN A 189 -13.25 -8.35 6.04
CA ASN A 189 -14.17 -9.49 5.92
C ASN A 189 -15.17 -9.33 4.76
N LYS A 190 -15.60 -8.10 4.48
CA LYS A 190 -16.52 -7.80 3.40
C LYS A 190 -15.88 -7.91 2.01
N VAL A 191 -14.60 -7.61 1.86
CA VAL A 191 -13.91 -7.63 0.54
C VAL A 191 -13.28 -8.99 0.20
N ILE A 192 -12.99 -9.84 1.19
CA ILE A 192 -12.36 -11.16 0.99
C ILE A 192 -13.04 -11.99 -0.11
N PRO A 193 -14.37 -12.23 -0.10
CA PRO A 193 -15.00 -13.10 -1.10
C PRO A 193 -14.79 -12.61 -2.54
N GLY A 194 -14.89 -11.31 -2.76
CA GLY A 194 -14.63 -10.69 -4.06
C GLY A 194 -13.17 -10.77 -4.46
N ALA A 195 -12.23 -10.57 -3.53
CA ALA A 195 -10.80 -10.68 -3.78
C ALA A 195 -10.39 -12.11 -4.15
N GLU A 196 -10.90 -13.11 -3.44
CA GLU A 196 -10.66 -14.53 -3.77
C GLU A 196 -11.26 -14.92 -5.12
N SER A 197 -12.46 -14.42 -5.46
CA SER A 197 -13.07 -14.64 -6.77
C SER A 197 -12.24 -14.01 -7.88
N THR A 198 -11.73 -12.79 -7.67
CA THR A 198 -10.86 -12.06 -8.60
C THR A 198 -9.54 -12.79 -8.82
N TYR A 199 -8.95 -13.35 -7.76
CA TYR A 199 -7.76 -14.17 -7.87
C TYR A 199 -7.97 -15.39 -8.80
N LYS A 200 -9.05 -16.13 -8.59
CA LYS A 200 -9.37 -17.32 -9.40
C LYS A 200 -9.57 -16.99 -10.88
N LYS A 201 -10.11 -15.80 -11.19
CA LYS A 201 -10.38 -15.38 -12.58
C LYS A 201 -9.20 -14.72 -13.25
N TYR A 202 -8.44 -13.92 -12.52
CA TYR A 202 -7.50 -12.96 -13.08
C TYR A 202 -6.08 -13.05 -12.52
N GLY A 203 -5.84 -13.85 -11.49
CA GLY A 203 -4.49 -14.04 -10.90
C GLY A 203 -4.00 -12.86 -10.05
N VAL A 204 -4.88 -11.93 -9.67
CA VAL A 204 -4.57 -10.85 -8.73
C VAL A 204 -4.66 -11.40 -7.32
N LEU A 205 -3.57 -11.42 -6.57
CA LEU A 205 -3.54 -11.96 -5.22
C LEU A 205 -4.57 -11.26 -4.31
N PRO A 206 -5.31 -12.01 -3.46
CA PRO A 206 -6.27 -11.43 -2.54
C PRO A 206 -5.68 -10.33 -1.67
N SER A 207 -4.47 -10.52 -1.14
CA SER A 207 -3.76 -9.51 -0.36
C SER A 207 -3.57 -8.19 -1.11
N ILE A 208 -3.25 -8.26 -2.41
CA ILE A 208 -3.11 -7.08 -3.28
C ILE A 208 -4.46 -6.40 -3.49
N SER A 209 -5.49 -7.16 -3.87
CA SER A 209 -6.83 -6.60 -4.08
C SER A 209 -7.37 -5.93 -2.82
N ILE A 210 -7.17 -6.54 -1.63
CA ILE A 210 -7.63 -6.01 -0.35
C ILE A 210 -6.82 -4.76 0.02
N SER A 211 -5.48 -4.78 -0.08
CA SER A 211 -4.65 -3.63 0.28
C SER A 211 -4.88 -2.43 -0.63
N GLN A 212 -5.09 -2.65 -1.94
CA GLN A 212 -5.49 -1.58 -2.85
C GLN A 212 -6.90 -1.06 -2.52
N ALA A 213 -7.87 -1.93 -2.24
CA ALA A 213 -9.20 -1.49 -1.83
C ALA A 213 -9.17 -0.65 -0.53
N ILE A 214 -8.33 -1.02 0.44
CA ILE A 214 -8.10 -0.22 1.65
C ILE A 214 -7.56 1.16 1.28
N LEU A 215 -6.47 1.19 0.49
CA LEU A 215 -5.75 2.42 0.14
C LEU A 215 -6.61 3.37 -0.70
N GLU A 216 -7.26 2.86 -1.74
CA GLU A 216 -7.97 3.69 -2.72
C GLU A 216 -9.36 4.15 -2.20
N SER A 217 -10.00 3.39 -1.32
CA SER A 217 -11.33 3.72 -0.80
C SER A 217 -11.31 4.33 0.60
N GLY A 218 -10.17 4.39 1.28
CA GLY A 218 -10.09 4.77 2.68
C GLY A 218 -10.96 3.89 3.56
N TRP A 219 -10.75 2.59 3.51
CA TRP A 219 -11.58 1.60 4.25
C TRP A 219 -13.06 1.64 3.87
N GLY A 220 -13.36 1.90 2.60
CA GLY A 220 -14.74 2.01 2.12
C GLY A 220 -15.46 3.29 2.51
N SER A 221 -14.78 4.24 3.16
CA SER A 221 -15.37 5.50 3.63
C SER A 221 -15.47 6.58 2.55
N SER A 222 -14.85 6.36 1.37
CA SER A 222 -14.90 7.35 0.30
C SER A 222 -16.32 7.53 -0.23
N GLY A 223 -16.68 8.75 -0.58
CA GLY A 223 -18.01 9.00 -1.13
C GLY A 223 -18.25 8.35 -2.50
N LEU A 224 -17.19 8.08 -3.25
CA LEU A 224 -17.31 7.30 -4.48
C LEU A 224 -17.70 5.85 -4.17
N THR A 225 -17.11 5.27 -3.14
CA THR A 225 -17.52 3.93 -2.65
C THR A 225 -18.97 3.93 -2.19
N ALA A 226 -19.40 4.95 -1.43
CA ALA A 226 -20.76 5.04 -0.92
C ALA A 226 -21.80 5.21 -2.04
N LYS A 227 -21.50 6.02 -3.07
CA LYS A 227 -22.44 6.31 -4.18
C LYS A 227 -22.44 5.27 -5.29
N ALA A 228 -21.29 4.66 -5.55
CA ALA A 228 -21.07 3.88 -6.76
C ALA A 228 -20.47 2.49 -6.52
N ASN A 229 -20.27 2.07 -5.29
CA ASN A 229 -19.55 0.83 -4.94
C ASN A 229 -18.16 0.72 -5.61
N ASN A 230 -17.58 1.85 -6.00
CA ASN A 230 -16.29 1.90 -6.69
C ASN A 230 -15.16 2.03 -5.67
N LEU A 231 -14.50 0.91 -5.38
CA LEU A 231 -13.43 0.82 -4.40
C LEU A 231 -12.08 1.37 -4.89
N PHE A 232 -11.86 1.45 -6.20
CA PHE A 232 -10.56 1.72 -6.81
C PHE A 232 -10.49 3.05 -7.57
N GLY A 233 -11.53 3.85 -7.54
CA GLY A 233 -11.54 5.11 -8.27
C GLY A 233 -11.49 4.98 -9.79
N ILE A 234 -11.94 3.85 -10.36
CA ILE A 234 -11.85 3.61 -11.79
C ILE A 234 -12.78 4.56 -12.54
N LYS A 235 -12.19 5.37 -13.44
CA LYS A 235 -12.91 6.30 -14.30
C LYS A 235 -13.68 5.58 -15.42
N ALA A 236 -14.78 6.17 -15.86
CA ALA A 236 -15.68 5.59 -16.87
C ALA A 236 -15.23 5.89 -18.31
N PHE A 237 -13.92 5.91 -18.60
CA PHE A 237 -13.42 6.03 -19.97
C PHE A 237 -13.74 4.77 -20.77
N TYR A 238 -14.39 4.95 -21.93
CA TYR A 238 -14.83 3.83 -22.78
C TYR A 238 -15.70 2.79 -22.07
N TRP A 239 -16.38 3.21 -21.01
CA TRP A 239 -17.25 2.37 -20.22
C TRP A 239 -18.69 2.46 -20.71
N SER A 240 -19.35 1.32 -20.95
CA SER A 240 -20.76 1.23 -21.38
C SER A 240 -21.73 0.93 -20.24
N GLY A 241 -21.21 0.67 -19.03
CA GLY A 241 -22.02 0.36 -17.85
C GLY A 241 -22.50 1.61 -17.12
N LYS A 242 -23.05 1.42 -15.93
CA LYS A 242 -23.48 2.50 -15.04
C LYS A 242 -22.29 3.37 -14.63
N TYR A 243 -22.51 4.66 -14.49
CA TYR A 243 -21.49 5.59 -13.99
C TYR A 243 -22.11 6.69 -13.14
N VAL A 244 -21.29 7.31 -12.32
CA VAL A 244 -21.62 8.52 -11.58
C VAL A 244 -20.66 9.63 -11.96
N GLU A 245 -21.14 10.87 -11.96
CA GLU A 245 -20.29 12.06 -12.12
C GLU A 245 -20.04 12.64 -10.74
N MET A 246 -18.77 12.89 -10.44
CA MET A 246 -18.36 13.48 -9.16
C MET A 246 -17.33 14.59 -9.39
N LEU A 247 -17.36 15.57 -8.52
CA LEU A 247 -16.29 16.57 -8.43
C LEU A 247 -15.04 15.89 -7.89
N THR A 248 -13.93 16.11 -8.54
CA THR A 248 -12.60 15.68 -8.11
C THR A 248 -11.61 16.79 -8.38
N TYR A 249 -10.44 16.68 -7.81
CA TYR A 249 -9.38 17.64 -8.06
C TYR A 249 -8.34 17.05 -8.99
N GLU A 250 -7.99 17.80 -10.02
CA GLU A 250 -6.90 17.47 -10.92
C GLU A 250 -5.89 18.62 -10.92
N TRP A 251 -4.63 18.29 -11.18
CA TRP A 251 -3.57 19.27 -11.20
C TRP A 251 -3.18 19.60 -12.63
N TYR A 252 -3.28 20.86 -13.02
CA TYR A 252 -2.88 21.36 -14.33
C TYR A 252 -1.76 22.38 -14.16
N GLY A 253 -0.53 22.04 -14.59
CA GLY A 253 0.61 22.95 -14.48
C GLY A 253 0.95 23.37 -13.05
N GLY A 254 0.74 22.48 -12.04
CA GLY A 254 0.97 22.79 -10.63
C GLY A 254 -0.20 23.50 -9.93
N VAL A 255 -1.33 23.73 -10.61
CA VAL A 255 -2.54 24.32 -10.06
C VAL A 255 -3.59 23.24 -9.83
N LYS A 256 -4.11 23.17 -8.59
CA LYS A 256 -5.21 22.28 -8.25
C LYS A 256 -6.51 22.83 -8.81
N VAL A 257 -7.14 22.08 -9.72
CA VAL A 257 -8.38 22.49 -10.39
C VAL A 257 -9.47 21.47 -10.05
N GLU A 258 -10.62 21.98 -9.63
CA GLU A 258 -11.81 21.17 -9.45
C GLU A 258 -12.40 20.82 -10.82
N VAL A 259 -12.59 19.54 -11.07
CA VAL A 259 -13.14 19.02 -12.33
C VAL A 259 -14.23 17.99 -12.05
N LYS A 260 -15.21 17.94 -12.93
CA LYS A 260 -16.24 16.90 -12.90
C LYS A 260 -15.78 15.71 -13.73
N ALA A 261 -15.63 14.55 -13.12
CA ALA A 261 -15.22 13.32 -13.79
C ALA A 261 -16.27 12.22 -13.64
N ALA A 262 -16.39 11.38 -14.67
CA ALA A 262 -17.24 10.20 -14.66
C ALA A 262 -16.46 8.99 -14.11
N PHE A 263 -17.03 8.31 -13.14
CA PHE A 263 -16.49 7.10 -12.52
C PHE A 263 -17.44 5.92 -12.73
N ARG A 264 -16.88 4.73 -12.92
CA ARG A 264 -17.67 3.50 -13.04
C ARG A 264 -18.51 3.30 -11.78
N ALA A 265 -19.74 2.83 -11.95
CA ALA A 265 -20.64 2.49 -10.86
C ALA A 265 -20.99 1.01 -10.93
N TYR A 266 -20.95 0.34 -9.78
CA TYR A 266 -21.12 -1.09 -9.66
C TYR A 266 -22.32 -1.42 -8.78
N ASP A 267 -22.89 -2.61 -8.96
CA ASP A 267 -24.02 -3.08 -8.17
C ASP A 267 -23.57 -3.58 -6.77
N SER A 268 -22.29 -3.95 -6.65
CA SER A 268 -21.70 -4.41 -5.37
C SER A 268 -20.17 -4.17 -5.33
N TRP A 269 -19.57 -4.37 -4.18
CA TRP A 269 -18.12 -4.32 -4.01
C TRP A 269 -17.42 -5.49 -4.72
N GLU A 270 -18.05 -6.67 -4.75
CA GLU A 270 -17.54 -7.83 -5.48
C GLU A 270 -17.43 -7.51 -6.98
N HIS A 271 -18.42 -6.82 -7.53
CA HIS A 271 -18.39 -6.38 -8.93
C HIS A 271 -17.29 -5.35 -9.19
N SER A 272 -17.03 -4.44 -8.23
CA SER A 272 -15.89 -3.51 -8.30
C SER A 272 -14.54 -4.24 -8.27
N LEU A 273 -14.38 -5.25 -7.41
CA LEU A 273 -13.19 -6.09 -7.32
C LEU A 273 -12.97 -6.89 -8.62
N GLU A 274 -14.04 -7.47 -9.16
CA GLU A 274 -13.96 -8.22 -10.43
C GLU A 274 -13.56 -7.33 -11.59
N ASP A 275 -14.16 -6.16 -11.72
CA ASP A 275 -13.82 -5.21 -12.78
C ASP A 275 -12.39 -4.65 -12.64
N HIS A 276 -11.93 -4.46 -11.41
CA HIS A 276 -10.53 -4.09 -11.14
C HIS A 276 -9.56 -5.17 -11.61
N GLY A 277 -9.80 -6.45 -11.29
CA GLY A 277 -8.98 -7.56 -11.77
C GLY A 277 -8.97 -7.64 -13.31
N LYS A 278 -10.14 -7.47 -13.93
CA LYS A 278 -10.28 -7.40 -15.38
C LYS A 278 -9.50 -6.22 -15.98
N PHE A 279 -9.58 -5.04 -15.35
CA PHE A 279 -8.82 -3.85 -15.75
C PHE A 279 -7.31 -4.12 -15.76
N LEU A 280 -6.77 -4.80 -14.75
CA LEU A 280 -5.34 -5.15 -14.71
C LEU A 280 -4.95 -6.13 -15.83
N VAL A 281 -5.79 -7.11 -16.15
CA VAL A 281 -5.53 -8.07 -17.24
C VAL A 281 -5.63 -7.41 -18.62
N GLU A 282 -6.61 -6.53 -18.84
CA GLU A 282 -6.85 -5.90 -20.14
C GLU A 282 -5.81 -4.83 -20.48
N ASN A 283 -5.08 -4.31 -19.52
CA ASN A 283 -4.02 -3.33 -19.74
C ASN A 283 -2.64 -4.01 -19.74
N SER A 284 -2.04 -4.21 -20.91
CA SER A 284 -0.78 -4.94 -21.11
C SER A 284 0.38 -4.45 -20.29
N ILE A 285 0.38 -3.17 -19.88
CA ILE A 285 1.44 -2.56 -19.07
C ILE A 285 1.70 -3.32 -17.75
N TYR A 286 0.66 -3.89 -17.15
CA TYR A 286 0.82 -4.68 -15.92
C TYR A 286 1.46 -6.04 -16.20
N SER A 287 1.09 -6.69 -17.31
CA SER A 287 1.73 -7.94 -17.75
C SER A 287 3.20 -7.70 -18.12
N GLU A 288 3.49 -6.63 -18.85
CA GLU A 288 4.85 -6.23 -19.24
C GLU A 288 5.71 -5.89 -18.02
N ALA A 289 5.12 -5.30 -16.96
CA ALA A 289 5.78 -5.07 -15.68
C ALA A 289 6.00 -6.35 -14.85
N GLY A 290 5.52 -7.50 -15.31
CA GLY A 290 5.70 -8.79 -14.65
C GLY A 290 4.66 -9.12 -13.56
N PHE A 291 3.53 -8.40 -13.52
CA PHE A 291 2.53 -8.53 -12.46
C PHE A 291 2.01 -9.96 -12.31
N PHE A 292 1.61 -10.59 -13.42
CA PHE A 292 1.04 -11.95 -13.41
C PHE A 292 2.10 -13.06 -13.31
N ASN A 293 3.39 -12.72 -13.41
CA ASN A 293 4.52 -13.64 -13.24
C ASN A 293 5.12 -13.56 -11.83
N ALA A 294 4.67 -12.61 -11.01
CA ALA A 294 5.13 -12.45 -9.64
C ALA A 294 4.73 -13.65 -8.78
N LYS A 295 5.64 -14.06 -7.89
CA LYS A 295 5.45 -15.26 -7.05
C LYS A 295 4.65 -15.00 -5.79
N ASP A 296 4.60 -13.75 -5.36
CA ASP A 296 3.99 -13.29 -4.12
C ASP A 296 3.50 -11.84 -4.20
N HIS A 297 2.90 -11.37 -3.13
CA HIS A 297 2.37 -10.00 -3.01
C HIS A 297 3.46 -8.92 -3.14
N ILE A 298 4.69 -9.19 -2.70
CA ILE A 298 5.80 -8.23 -2.83
C ILE A 298 6.08 -7.98 -4.31
N GLY A 299 6.21 -9.05 -5.09
CA GLY A 299 6.43 -8.95 -6.53
C GLY A 299 5.26 -8.28 -7.27
N GLN A 300 4.00 -8.59 -6.91
CA GLN A 300 2.83 -7.93 -7.51
C GLN A 300 2.77 -6.44 -7.16
N ALA A 301 3.04 -6.05 -5.90
CA ALA A 301 3.07 -4.65 -5.48
C ALA A 301 4.12 -3.84 -6.25
N PHE A 302 5.33 -4.36 -6.39
CA PHE A 302 6.38 -3.71 -7.19
C PHE A 302 6.06 -3.68 -8.69
N ALA A 303 5.37 -4.68 -9.22
CA ALA A 303 4.91 -4.66 -10.61
C ALA A 303 3.87 -3.56 -10.84
N LEU A 304 2.93 -3.34 -9.93
CA LEU A 304 1.99 -2.20 -9.99
C LEU A 304 2.74 -0.86 -10.01
N GLN A 305 3.74 -0.71 -9.14
CA GLN A 305 4.55 0.51 -9.11
C GLN A 305 5.34 0.72 -10.40
N ARG A 306 5.99 -0.32 -10.93
CA ARG A 306 6.71 -0.27 -12.22
C ARG A 306 5.79 0.04 -13.40
N ALA A 307 4.56 -0.47 -13.36
CA ALA A 307 3.54 -0.19 -14.36
C ALA A 307 2.97 1.24 -14.28
N GLY A 308 3.29 1.99 -13.21
CA GLY A 308 2.77 3.34 -12.99
C GLY A 308 1.30 3.35 -12.58
N TYR A 309 0.83 2.34 -11.83
CA TYR A 309 -0.53 2.32 -11.28
C TYR A 309 -0.81 3.57 -10.43
N ALA A 310 0.17 3.96 -9.63
CA ALA A 310 0.18 5.22 -8.89
C ALA A 310 1.49 5.98 -9.16
N THR A 311 1.47 7.28 -8.93
CA THR A 311 2.64 8.15 -9.10
C THR A 311 3.50 8.24 -7.83
N ASP A 312 2.98 7.75 -6.71
CA ASP A 312 3.71 7.68 -5.46
C ASP A 312 4.87 6.67 -5.58
N PRO A 313 6.13 7.09 -5.41
CA PRO A 313 7.29 6.19 -5.45
C PRO A 313 7.28 5.15 -4.32
N ASN A 314 6.48 5.33 -3.28
CA ASN A 314 6.32 4.40 -2.17
C ASN A 314 5.09 3.51 -2.28
N TYR A 315 4.39 3.54 -3.40
CA TYR A 315 3.12 2.80 -3.56
C TYR A 315 3.25 1.32 -3.20
N ALA A 316 4.29 0.65 -3.73
CA ALA A 316 4.55 -0.76 -3.40
C ALA A 316 4.79 -0.97 -1.90
N VAL A 317 5.61 -0.12 -1.29
CA VAL A 317 5.94 -0.19 0.16
C VAL A 317 4.69 0.02 1.01
N THR A 318 3.80 0.93 0.60
CA THR A 318 2.52 1.17 1.26
C THR A 318 1.61 -0.05 1.22
N LEU A 319 1.46 -0.66 0.04
CA LEU A 319 0.67 -1.90 -0.11
C LEU A 319 1.24 -3.04 0.75
N ILE A 320 2.56 -3.26 0.69
CA ILE A 320 3.24 -4.30 1.48
C ILE A 320 3.06 -4.03 2.98
N SER A 321 3.17 -2.78 3.41
CA SER A 321 2.97 -2.41 4.81
C SER A 321 1.56 -2.75 5.30
N LEU A 322 0.53 -2.48 4.49
CA LEU A 322 -0.85 -2.87 4.80
C LEU A 322 -1.00 -4.40 4.84
N ILE A 323 -0.42 -5.10 3.87
CA ILE A 323 -0.50 -6.56 3.79
C ILE A 323 0.10 -7.20 5.03
N GLU A 324 1.29 -6.78 5.44
CA GLU A 324 1.98 -7.31 6.61
C GLU A 324 1.28 -6.90 7.92
N GLN A 325 0.84 -5.65 8.04
CA GLN A 325 0.18 -5.14 9.24
C GLN A 325 -1.12 -5.90 9.56
N TYR A 326 -1.92 -6.18 8.53
CA TYR A 326 -3.21 -6.88 8.68
C TYR A 326 -3.11 -8.37 8.33
N ASN A 327 -1.90 -8.91 8.14
CA ASN A 327 -1.66 -10.31 7.78
C ASN A 327 -2.50 -10.77 6.57
N LEU A 328 -2.64 -9.90 5.55
CA LEU A 328 -3.52 -10.17 4.41
C LEU A 328 -3.00 -11.30 3.52
N HIS A 329 -1.70 -11.57 3.52
CA HIS A 329 -1.10 -12.67 2.75
C HIS A 329 -1.60 -14.06 3.18
N GLN A 330 -2.25 -14.19 4.34
CA GLN A 330 -2.92 -15.43 4.74
C GLN A 330 -4.03 -15.85 3.76
N TYR A 331 -4.59 -14.92 2.99
CA TYR A 331 -5.63 -15.16 1.99
C TYR A 331 -5.07 -15.53 0.61
N ASP A 332 -3.76 -15.43 0.38
CA ASP A 332 -3.10 -15.77 -0.88
C ASP A 332 -2.91 -17.29 -1.08
N LYS A 333 -3.41 -18.10 -0.17
CA LYS A 333 -3.31 -19.55 -0.23
C LYS A 333 -4.03 -20.11 -1.44
N LYS A 334 -3.31 -20.91 -2.23
CA LYS A 334 -3.82 -21.64 -3.39
C LYS A 334 -4.78 -22.73 -2.99
#